data_97767728dec7a7afc20eac94df8ef351
#
_entry.id   97767728dec7a7afc20eac94df8ef351
#
_cell.length_a   1.000
_cell.length_b   1.000
_cell.length_c   1.000
_cell.angle_alpha   90.00
_cell.angle_beta   90.00
_cell.angle_gamma   90.00
#
_symmetry.space_group_name_H-M   'P 1'
#
loop_
_entity.id
_entity.type
_entity.pdbx_description
1 polymer ?
#
loop_
_entity_poly.entity_id
_entity_poly.type
_entity_poly.pdbx_seq_one_letter_code
_entity_poly.pdbx_strand_id
1 'polypeptide(L)'
;MSYQDAISQAAPFTMLDGSFPAPNANSPLAVRLAECEKQGRAALIGYLPVGFPTLDESIDAAIALGNNGADIIELGVPYSDPVMDGPVIQKATGVALENGFKLPQLFEAVRRITEATDAVVVVMTYWNPVLAYGVKNFARDLAAAGGAGMITPDLVPDEASAWFEASDEYGLDRIFLAALSSSPERLATIAKASSGFVYAVSVMGVTGARTSVSEAARTLVADIKAAGAPRACVGLGVSTRAHVEEIGEYADGVIVGTALVKALASGGVEAVAKLTRELAGREG
;
A
#
# COMPACT_ATOMS: atom_id res chain seq x y z
N MET A 1 0.46 30.19 -0.26
CA MET A 1 1.89 29.88 -0.38
C MET A 1 2.15 29.62 -1.86
N SER A 2 3.09 30.34 -2.50
CA SER A 2 3.35 30.13 -3.92
C SER A 2 4.17 28.83 -4.11
N TYR A 3 4.13 28.26 -5.32
CA TYR A 3 4.94 27.08 -5.68
C TYR A 3 6.45 27.32 -5.45
N GLN A 4 6.91 28.56 -5.60
CA GLN A 4 8.29 28.95 -5.31
C GLN A 4 8.61 28.98 -3.81
N ASP A 5 7.63 29.29 -2.95
CA ASP A 5 7.81 29.25 -1.49
C ASP A 5 7.94 27.81 -0.99
N ALA A 6 7.23 26.87 -1.62
CA ALA A 6 7.32 25.44 -1.29
C ALA A 6 8.69 24.84 -1.69
N ILE A 7 9.25 25.24 -2.84
CA ILE A 7 10.59 24.80 -3.28
C ILE A 7 11.69 25.42 -2.43
N SER A 8 11.52 26.67 -1.97
CA SER A 8 12.51 27.37 -1.12
C SER A 8 12.59 26.83 0.32
N GLN A 9 11.56 26.11 0.77
CA GLN A 9 11.53 25.43 2.07
C GLN A 9 11.96 23.96 2.01
N ALA A 10 12.20 23.42 0.81
CA ALA A 10 12.86 22.14 0.67
C ALA A 10 14.30 22.32 1.18
N ALA A 11 14.62 21.71 2.31
CA ALA A 11 15.99 21.67 2.81
C ALA A 11 16.93 21.18 1.69
N PRO A 12 18.14 21.74 1.58
CA PRO A 12 19.06 21.27 0.56
C PRO A 12 19.22 19.76 0.71
N PHE A 13 19.15 19.03 -0.40
CA PHE A 13 19.39 17.60 -0.51
C PHE A 13 20.63 17.21 0.32
N THR A 14 20.38 16.81 1.55
CA THR A 14 21.44 16.20 2.35
C THR A 14 21.34 14.73 2.02
N MET A 15 22.29 14.22 1.24
CA MET A 15 22.48 12.79 1.09
C MET A 15 22.48 12.20 2.49
N LEU A 16 21.47 11.40 2.80
CA LEU A 16 21.47 10.64 4.04
C LEU A 16 22.79 9.86 4.06
N ASP A 17 23.53 9.94 5.14
CA ASP A 17 24.78 9.19 5.37
C ASP A 17 24.57 7.66 5.43
N GLY A 18 23.43 7.16 4.91
CA GLY A 18 23.00 5.77 4.94
C GLY A 18 22.33 5.37 6.25
N SER A 19 22.11 6.33 7.17
CA SER A 19 21.34 6.08 8.39
C SER A 19 19.85 6.34 8.14
N PHE A 20 19.05 5.28 8.14
CA PHE A 20 17.59 5.37 8.11
C PHE A 20 17.05 5.23 9.54
N PRO A 21 15.92 5.91 9.88
CA PRO A 21 15.26 5.68 11.16
C PRO A 21 14.91 4.19 11.31
N ALA A 22 15.18 3.63 12.50
CA ALA A 22 14.91 2.22 12.77
C ALA A 22 13.42 1.91 12.59
N PRO A 23 13.06 0.73 12.03
CA PRO A 23 11.68 0.29 11.96
C PRO A 23 11.05 0.18 13.35
N ASN A 24 9.82 0.67 13.51
CA ASN A 24 9.06 0.49 14.74
C ASN A 24 8.44 -0.91 14.79
N ALA A 25 9.06 -1.83 15.52
CA ALA A 25 8.57 -3.20 15.67
C ALA A 25 7.18 -3.31 16.35
N ASN A 26 6.73 -2.24 17.01
CA ASN A 26 5.44 -2.16 17.67
C ASN A 26 4.41 -1.33 16.88
N SER A 27 4.71 -0.97 15.63
CA SER A 27 3.71 -0.33 14.78
C SER A 27 2.50 -1.26 14.55
N PRO A 28 1.28 -0.71 14.38
CA PRO A 28 0.11 -1.54 14.10
C PRO A 28 0.31 -2.49 12.92
N LEU A 29 1.01 -2.04 11.88
CA LEU A 29 1.33 -2.83 10.70
C LEU A 29 2.30 -3.98 11.01
N ALA A 30 3.39 -3.71 11.73
CA ALA A 30 4.36 -4.72 12.13
C ALA A 30 3.73 -5.78 13.04
N VAL A 31 2.88 -5.37 13.99
CA VAL A 31 2.14 -6.27 14.89
C VAL A 31 1.19 -7.16 14.09
N ARG A 32 0.39 -6.59 13.19
CA ARG A 32 -0.56 -7.35 12.35
C ARG A 32 0.14 -8.39 11.49
N LEU A 33 1.24 -8.02 10.83
CA LEU A 33 2.02 -8.96 10.03
C LEU A 33 2.62 -10.09 10.88
N ALA A 34 3.11 -9.78 12.09
CA ALA A 34 3.61 -10.78 13.03
C ALA A 34 2.50 -11.73 13.53
N GLU A 35 1.27 -11.25 13.69
CA GLU A 35 0.11 -12.09 14.03
C GLU A 35 -0.23 -13.07 12.91
N CYS A 36 -0.23 -12.62 11.65
CA CYS A 36 -0.44 -13.49 10.49
C CYS A 36 0.65 -14.57 10.39
N GLU A 37 1.90 -14.18 10.58
CA GLU A 37 3.05 -15.10 10.59
C GLU A 37 2.91 -16.17 11.70
N LYS A 38 2.54 -15.78 12.93
CA LYS A 38 2.27 -16.73 14.02
C LYS A 38 1.12 -17.69 13.72
N GLN A 39 0.16 -17.27 12.90
CA GLN A 39 -0.94 -18.12 12.42
C GLN A 39 -0.52 -19.02 11.23
N GLY A 40 0.73 -18.93 10.76
CA GLY A 40 1.25 -19.72 9.65
C GLY A 40 0.66 -19.33 8.29
N ARG A 41 0.26 -18.07 8.12
CA ARG A 41 -0.34 -17.57 6.88
C ARG A 41 0.20 -16.20 6.48
N ALA A 42 0.14 -15.89 5.20
CA ALA A 42 0.36 -14.55 4.70
C ALA A 42 -0.80 -13.60 5.09
N ALA A 43 -0.49 -12.31 5.24
CA ALA A 43 -1.51 -11.29 5.42
C ALA A 43 -2.29 -11.07 4.11
N LEU A 44 -3.62 -10.94 4.19
CA LEU A 44 -4.44 -10.51 3.06
C LEU A 44 -4.55 -8.98 3.08
N ILE A 45 -4.04 -8.35 2.03
CA ILE A 45 -4.02 -6.90 1.85
C ILE A 45 -4.96 -6.54 0.72
N GLY A 46 -6.00 -5.78 0.99
CA GLY A 46 -6.96 -5.38 -0.03
C GLY A 46 -6.82 -3.92 -0.40
N TYR A 47 -6.67 -3.63 -1.71
CA TYR A 47 -6.61 -2.28 -2.25
C TYR A 47 -7.98 -1.81 -2.74
N LEU A 48 -8.37 -0.59 -2.34
CA LEU A 48 -9.51 0.14 -2.89
C LEU A 48 -9.18 1.63 -3.03
N PRO A 49 -9.58 2.29 -4.15
CA PRO A 49 -9.40 3.72 -4.29
C PRO A 49 -10.46 4.49 -3.50
N VAL A 50 -10.05 5.51 -2.76
CA VAL A 50 -10.97 6.41 -2.04
C VAL A 50 -11.78 7.24 -3.05
N GLY A 51 -13.09 7.37 -2.79
CA GLY A 51 -13.99 8.18 -3.62
C GLY A 51 -14.60 7.45 -4.82
N PHE A 52 -14.34 6.14 -5.00
CA PHE A 52 -14.94 5.34 -6.06
C PHE A 52 -15.87 4.26 -5.51
N PRO A 53 -17.10 4.11 -6.06
CA PRO A 53 -17.74 5.00 -7.05
C PRO A 53 -18.18 6.34 -6.46
N THR A 54 -18.37 6.41 -5.15
CA THR A 54 -18.58 7.62 -4.33
C THR A 54 -17.71 7.55 -3.07
N LEU A 55 -17.60 8.65 -2.33
CA LEU A 55 -16.83 8.65 -1.08
C LEU A 55 -17.40 7.65 -0.06
N ASP A 56 -18.71 7.72 0.20
CA ASP A 56 -19.36 6.85 1.19
C ASP A 56 -19.30 5.37 0.78
N GLU A 57 -19.59 5.05 -0.47
CA GLU A 57 -19.50 3.65 -0.96
C GLU A 57 -18.08 3.11 -0.91
N SER A 58 -17.04 3.93 -1.16
CA SER A 58 -15.65 3.51 -1.02
C SER A 58 -15.27 3.21 0.43
N ILE A 59 -15.78 3.99 1.38
CA ILE A 59 -15.59 3.76 2.82
C ILE A 59 -16.33 2.49 3.26
N ASP A 60 -17.59 2.34 2.88
CA ASP A 60 -18.38 1.15 3.21
C ASP A 60 -17.76 -0.13 2.63
N ALA A 61 -17.22 -0.06 1.41
CA ALA A 61 -16.50 -1.16 0.78
C ALA A 61 -15.21 -1.52 1.53
N ALA A 62 -14.45 -0.53 1.98
CA ALA A 62 -13.24 -0.74 2.76
C ALA A 62 -13.55 -1.33 4.15
N ILE A 63 -14.62 -0.87 4.81
CA ILE A 63 -15.12 -1.45 6.06
C ILE A 63 -15.55 -2.91 5.84
N ALA A 64 -16.28 -3.19 4.76
CA ALA A 64 -16.69 -4.54 4.41
C ALA A 64 -15.45 -5.44 4.13
N LEU A 65 -14.42 -4.91 3.47
CA LEU A 65 -13.16 -5.60 3.23
C LEU A 65 -12.50 -6.05 4.55
N GLY A 66 -12.32 -5.14 5.51
CA GLY A 66 -11.75 -5.44 6.83
C GLY A 66 -12.58 -6.45 7.62
N ASN A 67 -13.90 -6.24 7.69
CA ASN A 67 -14.80 -7.10 8.47
C ASN A 67 -15.00 -8.50 7.87
N ASN A 68 -14.60 -8.72 6.60
CA ASN A 68 -14.72 -10.00 5.91
C ASN A 68 -13.37 -10.73 5.71
N GLY A 69 -12.28 -10.25 6.31
CA GLY A 69 -11.07 -11.05 6.41
C GLY A 69 -9.80 -10.45 5.85
N ALA A 70 -9.81 -9.23 5.34
CA ALA A 70 -8.57 -8.52 5.07
C ALA A 70 -7.88 -8.14 6.38
N ASP A 71 -6.58 -8.37 6.46
CA ASP A 71 -5.74 -8.00 7.60
C ASP A 71 -5.29 -6.54 7.51
N ILE A 72 -5.07 -6.09 6.29
CA ILE A 72 -4.60 -4.73 5.97
C ILE A 72 -5.46 -4.19 4.81
N ILE A 73 -5.83 -2.94 4.93
CA ILE A 73 -6.54 -2.18 3.89
C ILE A 73 -5.56 -1.16 3.30
N GLU A 74 -5.35 -1.23 2.01
CA GLU A 74 -4.57 -0.28 1.24
C GLU A 74 -5.51 0.71 0.54
N LEU A 75 -5.53 1.97 0.99
CA LEU A 75 -6.36 3.01 0.40
C LEU A 75 -5.59 3.80 -0.64
N GLY A 76 -6.00 3.68 -1.90
CA GLY A 76 -5.44 4.43 -3.01
C GLY A 76 -5.96 5.87 -3.06
N VAL A 77 -5.06 6.84 -3.10
CA VAL A 77 -5.40 8.25 -3.31
C VAL A 77 -5.58 8.51 -4.80
N PRO A 78 -6.75 9.00 -5.25
CA PRO A 78 -6.95 9.39 -6.64
C PRO A 78 -5.94 10.45 -7.09
N TYR A 79 -5.28 10.20 -8.23
CA TYR A 79 -4.29 11.09 -8.81
C TYR A 79 -4.47 11.20 -10.33
N SER A 80 -4.19 12.38 -10.89
CA SER A 80 -4.41 12.67 -12.32
C SER A 80 -3.44 11.97 -13.25
N ASP A 81 -2.23 11.63 -12.75
CA ASP A 81 -1.13 11.07 -13.55
C ASP A 81 -0.63 9.73 -12.97
N PRO A 82 -1.48 8.69 -12.93
CA PRO A 82 -1.25 7.46 -12.20
C PRO A 82 -0.39 6.46 -13.01
N VAL A 83 0.90 6.75 -13.16
CA VAL A 83 1.85 6.00 -14.03
C VAL A 83 2.05 4.54 -13.63
N MET A 84 1.79 4.18 -12.37
CA MET A 84 1.95 2.80 -11.86
C MET A 84 0.64 2.01 -11.86
N ASP A 85 -0.51 2.66 -12.05
CA ASP A 85 -1.81 2.01 -11.97
C ASP A 85 -2.21 1.33 -13.28
N GLY A 86 -2.82 0.16 -13.16
CA GLY A 86 -3.44 -0.52 -14.30
C GLY A 86 -4.76 0.17 -14.74
N PRO A 87 -5.26 -0.13 -15.95
CA PRO A 87 -6.39 0.61 -16.55
C PRO A 87 -7.69 0.54 -15.73
N VAL A 88 -7.91 -0.52 -14.95
CA VAL A 88 -9.09 -0.63 -14.08
C VAL A 88 -9.00 0.35 -12.92
N ILE A 89 -7.84 0.47 -12.30
CA ILE A 89 -7.58 1.39 -11.19
C ILE A 89 -7.61 2.82 -11.72
N GLN A 90 -6.93 3.12 -12.85
CA GLN A 90 -6.98 4.44 -13.49
C GLN A 90 -8.41 4.91 -13.77
N LYS A 91 -9.27 4.01 -14.28
CA LYS A 91 -10.67 4.33 -14.52
C LYS A 91 -11.42 4.66 -13.22
N ALA A 92 -11.21 3.89 -12.16
CA ALA A 92 -11.86 4.10 -10.88
C ALA A 92 -11.40 5.40 -10.21
N THR A 93 -10.09 5.68 -10.19
CA THR A 93 -9.54 6.93 -9.65
C THR A 93 -9.97 8.15 -10.48
N GLY A 94 -10.11 7.99 -11.82
CA GLY A 94 -10.68 9.01 -12.70
C GLY A 94 -12.11 9.41 -12.31
N VAL A 95 -12.98 8.42 -12.06
CA VAL A 95 -14.34 8.67 -11.57
C VAL A 95 -14.34 9.42 -10.23
N ALA A 96 -13.46 9.03 -9.29
CA ALA A 96 -13.36 9.73 -8.01
C ALA A 96 -12.93 11.19 -8.18
N LEU A 97 -12.01 11.49 -9.09
CA LEU A 97 -11.59 12.85 -9.42
C LEU A 97 -12.72 13.65 -10.08
N GLU A 98 -13.45 13.04 -11.03
CA GLU A 98 -14.62 13.64 -11.68
C GLU A 98 -15.72 13.97 -10.66
N ASN A 99 -15.91 13.13 -9.64
CA ASN A 99 -16.82 13.37 -8.51
C ASN A 99 -16.29 14.42 -7.52
N GLY A 100 -15.13 15.03 -7.78
CA GLY A 100 -14.60 16.14 -7.01
C GLY A 100 -13.83 15.72 -5.76
N PHE A 101 -13.26 14.52 -5.72
CA PHE A 101 -12.42 14.08 -4.60
C PHE A 101 -11.36 15.13 -4.23
N LYS A 102 -11.20 15.36 -2.92
CA LYS A 102 -10.17 16.24 -2.34
C LYS A 102 -9.41 15.49 -1.26
N LEU A 103 -8.10 15.74 -1.17
CA LEU A 103 -7.21 15.03 -0.27
C LEU A 103 -7.65 14.98 1.21
N PRO A 104 -8.27 16.02 1.82
CA PRO A 104 -8.80 15.90 3.19
C PRO A 104 -9.84 14.78 3.38
N GLN A 105 -10.55 14.37 2.32
CA GLN A 105 -11.50 13.26 2.39
C GLN A 105 -10.81 11.90 2.59
N LEU A 106 -9.50 11.79 2.26
CA LEU A 106 -8.71 10.62 2.60
C LEU A 106 -8.66 10.40 4.11
N PHE A 107 -8.34 11.44 4.87
CA PHE A 107 -8.21 11.32 6.33
C PHE A 107 -9.56 11.02 7.00
N GLU A 108 -10.64 11.56 6.47
CA GLU A 108 -12.00 11.21 6.90
C GLU A 108 -12.30 9.74 6.61
N ALA A 109 -11.93 9.24 5.43
CA ALA A 109 -12.09 7.82 5.07
C ALA A 109 -11.27 6.92 6.00
N VAL A 110 -9.99 7.23 6.20
CA VAL A 110 -9.10 6.48 7.12
C VAL A 110 -9.73 6.40 8.51
N ARG A 111 -10.14 7.53 9.08
CA ARG A 111 -10.75 7.59 10.41
C ARG A 111 -12.00 6.71 10.51
N ARG A 112 -12.95 6.84 9.59
CA ARG A 112 -14.19 6.05 9.59
C ARG A 112 -13.93 4.55 9.46
N ILE A 113 -12.93 4.16 8.67
CA ILE A 113 -12.56 2.76 8.48
C ILE A 113 -11.89 2.20 9.75
N THR A 114 -10.95 2.93 10.33
CA THR A 114 -10.25 2.48 11.55
C THR A 114 -11.15 2.43 12.77
N GLU A 115 -12.21 3.25 12.83
CA GLU A 115 -13.24 3.17 13.89
C GLU A 115 -14.20 1.98 13.71
N ALA A 116 -14.33 1.42 12.49
CA ALA A 116 -15.33 0.40 12.16
C ALA A 116 -14.75 -1.01 11.91
N THR A 117 -13.43 -1.17 11.89
CA THR A 117 -12.77 -2.45 11.63
C THR A 117 -11.43 -2.57 12.35
N ASP A 118 -11.05 -3.79 12.70
CA ASP A 118 -9.73 -4.09 13.28
C ASP A 118 -8.61 -4.18 12.23
N ALA A 119 -8.92 -4.08 10.94
CA ALA A 119 -7.91 -4.12 9.88
C ALA A 119 -7.00 -2.88 9.96
N VAL A 120 -5.71 -3.09 9.72
CA VAL A 120 -4.74 -1.98 9.68
C VAL A 120 -4.87 -1.22 8.38
N VAL A 121 -4.96 0.11 8.44
CA VAL A 121 -5.10 0.95 7.25
C VAL A 121 -3.75 1.56 6.88
N VAL A 122 -3.31 1.33 5.65
CA VAL A 122 -2.19 2.03 5.00
C VAL A 122 -2.69 2.78 3.77
N VAL A 123 -1.97 3.81 3.37
CA VAL A 123 -2.35 4.65 2.23
C VAL A 123 -1.34 4.48 1.12
N MET A 124 -1.81 4.26 -0.12
CA MET A 124 -0.98 4.36 -1.31
C MET A 124 -1.21 5.69 -2.00
N THR A 125 -0.18 6.49 -2.17
CA THR A 125 -0.25 7.78 -2.85
C THR A 125 1.04 8.10 -3.60
N TYR A 126 0.89 8.78 -4.73
CA TYR A 126 2.01 9.41 -5.41
C TYR A 126 2.57 10.57 -4.59
N TRP A 127 3.83 10.89 -4.81
CA TRP A 127 4.53 11.86 -3.96
C TRP A 127 4.06 13.30 -4.13
N ASN A 128 3.66 13.69 -5.35
CA ASN A 128 3.21 15.05 -5.62
C ASN A 128 2.01 15.52 -4.77
N PRO A 129 0.93 14.75 -4.57
CA PRO A 129 -0.13 15.10 -3.62
C PRO A 129 0.35 15.35 -2.19
N VAL A 130 1.33 14.57 -1.71
CA VAL A 130 1.90 14.71 -0.37
C VAL A 130 2.72 16.01 -0.26
N LEU A 131 3.54 16.31 -1.28
CA LEU A 131 4.27 17.58 -1.37
C LEU A 131 3.32 18.79 -1.39
N ALA A 132 2.27 18.72 -2.19
CA ALA A 132 1.30 19.81 -2.31
C ALA A 132 0.52 20.06 -1.01
N TYR A 133 0.25 19.01 -0.22
CA TYR A 133 -0.40 19.13 1.10
C TYR A 133 0.59 19.60 2.19
N GLY A 134 1.85 19.33 1.99
CA GLY A 134 2.94 19.49 2.97
C GLY A 134 3.19 18.18 3.71
N VAL A 135 4.41 17.62 3.55
CA VAL A 135 4.78 16.28 4.02
C VAL A 135 4.49 16.08 5.51
N LYS A 136 4.88 17.03 6.35
CA LYS A 136 4.63 16.98 7.80
C LYS A 136 3.15 17.05 8.15
N ASN A 137 2.37 17.89 7.45
CA ASN A 137 0.92 17.98 7.65
C ASN A 137 0.23 16.67 7.26
N PHE A 138 0.64 16.07 6.13
CA PHE A 138 0.12 14.79 5.66
C PHE A 138 0.38 13.68 6.69
N ALA A 139 1.61 13.56 7.18
CA ALA A 139 1.97 12.56 8.18
C ALA A 139 1.18 12.74 9.48
N ARG A 140 1.08 13.98 9.99
CA ARG A 140 0.28 14.31 11.17
C ARG A 140 -1.18 13.90 11.00
N ASP A 141 -1.80 14.29 9.89
CA ASP A 141 -3.23 14.09 9.68
C ASP A 141 -3.55 12.61 9.39
N LEU A 142 -2.64 11.89 8.71
CA LEU A 142 -2.75 10.44 8.51
C LEU A 142 -2.66 9.67 9.84
N ALA A 143 -1.68 10.00 10.67
CA ALA A 143 -1.53 9.39 11.99
C ALA A 143 -2.73 9.71 12.91
N ALA A 144 -3.19 10.96 12.92
CA ALA A 144 -4.35 11.39 13.69
C ALA A 144 -5.66 10.69 13.25
N ALA A 145 -5.77 10.31 11.98
CA ALA A 145 -6.88 9.53 11.45
C ALA A 145 -6.78 8.02 11.76
N GLY A 146 -5.66 7.54 12.33
CA GLY A 146 -5.43 6.14 12.65
C GLY A 146 -4.74 5.35 11.52
N GLY A 147 -4.24 6.01 10.48
CA GLY A 147 -3.43 5.36 9.44
C GLY A 147 -2.08 4.88 9.98
N ALA A 148 -1.63 3.71 9.55
CA ALA A 148 -0.42 3.07 10.06
C ALA A 148 0.83 3.35 9.22
N GLY A 149 0.69 3.75 7.97
CA GLY A 149 1.82 3.97 7.08
C GLY A 149 1.43 4.37 5.67
N MET A 150 2.45 4.57 4.84
CA MET A 150 2.25 5.01 3.45
C MET A 150 3.13 4.21 2.49
N ILE A 151 2.51 3.80 1.38
CA ILE A 151 3.14 3.21 0.20
C ILE A 151 3.39 4.32 -0.80
N THR A 152 4.63 4.46 -1.25
CA THR A 152 5.04 5.50 -2.20
C THR A 152 5.57 4.89 -3.48
N PRO A 153 4.77 4.82 -4.55
CA PRO A 153 5.17 4.13 -5.78
C PRO A 153 6.23 4.89 -6.61
N ASP A 154 6.31 6.19 -6.46
CA ASP A 154 7.18 7.11 -7.22
C ASP A 154 8.23 7.85 -6.37
N LEU A 155 8.36 7.52 -5.09
CA LEU A 155 9.39 8.07 -4.21
C LEU A 155 10.47 7.02 -3.96
N VAL A 156 11.71 7.36 -4.25
CA VAL A 156 12.87 6.51 -3.93
C VAL A 156 13.48 6.91 -2.58
N PRO A 157 14.11 5.96 -1.84
CA PRO A 157 14.71 6.27 -0.54
C PRO A 157 15.68 7.46 -0.54
N ASP A 158 16.45 7.60 -1.63
CA ASP A 158 17.44 8.68 -1.77
C ASP A 158 16.83 10.10 -1.77
N GLU A 159 15.55 10.22 -2.10
CA GLU A 159 14.80 11.49 -2.19
C GLU A 159 13.80 11.65 -1.04
N ALA A 160 13.74 10.69 -0.10
CA ALA A 160 12.68 10.59 0.88
C ALA A 160 13.01 11.26 2.25
N SER A 161 14.02 12.13 2.35
CA SER A 161 14.44 12.72 3.63
C SER A 161 13.30 13.35 4.43
N ALA A 162 12.49 14.18 3.77
CA ALA A 162 11.33 14.81 4.41
C ALA A 162 10.27 13.80 4.88
N TRP A 163 10.13 12.67 4.15
CA TRP A 163 9.24 11.59 4.55
C TRP A 163 9.81 10.78 5.73
N PHE A 164 11.12 10.55 5.76
CA PHE A 164 11.75 9.88 6.91
C PHE A 164 11.54 10.67 8.20
N GLU A 165 11.79 11.99 8.19
CA GLU A 165 11.58 12.86 9.35
C GLU A 165 10.11 12.86 9.80
N ALA A 166 9.18 13.06 8.86
CA ALA A 166 7.76 13.14 9.19
C ALA A 166 7.19 11.80 9.64
N SER A 167 7.55 10.69 8.98
CA SER A 167 7.08 9.36 9.36
C SER A 167 7.60 8.91 10.72
N ASP A 168 8.85 9.24 11.05
CA ASP A 168 9.44 8.94 12.36
C ASP A 168 8.77 9.75 13.47
N GLU A 169 8.55 11.06 13.25
CA GLU A 169 7.87 11.95 14.22
C GLU A 169 6.45 11.46 14.56
N TYR A 170 5.71 10.94 13.58
CA TYR A 170 4.32 10.51 13.77
C TYR A 170 4.13 8.98 13.86
N GLY A 171 5.22 8.21 13.89
CA GLY A 171 5.17 6.76 14.07
C GLY A 171 4.57 5.98 12.90
N LEU A 172 4.66 6.50 11.68
CA LEU A 172 4.13 5.91 10.47
C LEU A 172 5.13 4.96 9.79
N ASP A 173 4.65 3.84 9.28
CA ASP A 173 5.47 2.94 8.49
C ASP A 173 5.72 3.46 7.07
N ARG A 174 6.92 3.17 6.57
CA ARG A 174 7.41 3.53 5.24
C ARG A 174 7.47 2.28 4.37
N ILE A 175 6.71 2.27 3.28
CA ILE A 175 6.61 1.10 2.41
C ILE A 175 7.10 1.51 1.02
N PHE A 176 8.35 1.13 0.72
CA PHE A 176 8.94 1.37 -0.60
C PHE A 176 8.77 0.18 -1.52
N LEU A 177 8.82 0.44 -2.83
CA LEU A 177 8.66 -0.55 -3.86
C LEU A 177 10.00 -1.14 -4.29
N ALA A 178 10.03 -2.46 -4.47
CA ALA A 178 11.12 -3.17 -5.11
C ALA A 178 10.60 -3.90 -6.35
N ALA A 179 11.36 -3.86 -7.44
CA ALA A 179 11.02 -4.46 -8.71
C ALA A 179 12.07 -5.49 -9.14
N LEU A 180 11.72 -6.36 -10.08
CA LEU A 180 12.64 -7.34 -10.67
C LEU A 180 13.88 -6.70 -11.33
N SER A 181 13.80 -5.44 -11.71
CA SER A 181 14.91 -4.67 -12.26
C SER A 181 15.80 -3.99 -11.21
N SER A 182 15.45 -4.10 -9.91
CA SER A 182 16.25 -3.49 -8.84
C SER A 182 17.58 -4.24 -8.67
N SER A 183 18.71 -3.50 -8.64
CA SER A 183 20.02 -4.09 -8.35
C SER A 183 20.10 -4.55 -6.89
N PRO A 184 21.05 -5.44 -6.54
CA PRO A 184 21.27 -5.87 -5.15
C PRO A 184 21.50 -4.68 -4.18
N GLU A 185 22.25 -3.66 -4.60
CA GLU A 185 22.52 -2.46 -3.80
C GLU A 185 21.22 -1.66 -3.60
N ARG A 186 20.38 -1.56 -4.63
CA ARG A 186 19.07 -0.90 -4.53
C ARG A 186 18.13 -1.67 -3.62
N LEU A 187 18.11 -2.99 -3.67
CA LEU A 187 17.33 -3.83 -2.75
C LEU A 187 17.79 -3.63 -1.30
N ALA A 188 19.10 -3.56 -1.05
CA ALA A 188 19.64 -3.30 0.29
C ALA A 188 19.23 -1.92 0.82
N THR A 189 19.23 -0.90 -0.04
CA THR A 189 18.76 0.46 0.32
C THR A 189 17.27 0.46 0.64
N ILE A 190 16.44 -0.15 -0.23
CA ILE A 190 14.99 -0.25 -0.03
C ILE A 190 14.67 -1.02 1.25
N ALA A 191 15.34 -2.14 1.50
CA ALA A 191 15.13 -2.98 2.69
C ALA A 191 15.41 -2.21 3.99
N LYS A 192 16.49 -1.40 4.03
CA LYS A 192 16.84 -0.56 5.18
C LYS A 192 15.90 0.63 5.37
N ALA A 193 15.44 1.22 4.27
CA ALA A 193 14.58 2.40 4.28
C ALA A 193 13.13 2.06 4.65
N SER A 194 12.67 0.85 4.33
CA SER A 194 11.29 0.41 4.58
C SER A 194 11.08 -0.01 6.03
N SER A 195 9.88 0.23 6.53
CA SER A 195 9.36 -0.36 7.76
C SER A 195 7.98 -0.99 7.49
N GLY A 196 7.56 -1.92 8.32
CA GLY A 196 6.39 -2.75 8.03
C GLY A 196 6.71 -3.85 7.02
N PHE A 197 6.75 -3.52 5.73
CA PHE A 197 7.15 -4.46 4.67
C PHE A 197 7.76 -3.73 3.46
N VAL A 198 8.42 -4.48 2.58
CA VAL A 198 8.79 -4.03 1.22
C VAL A 198 7.71 -4.50 0.24
N TYR A 199 7.21 -3.60 -0.61
CA TYR A 199 6.26 -3.92 -1.65
C TYR A 199 6.99 -4.52 -2.86
N ALA A 200 6.88 -5.83 -3.05
CA ALA A 200 7.43 -6.52 -4.21
C ALA A 200 6.51 -6.35 -5.42
N VAL A 201 6.88 -5.47 -6.35
CA VAL A 201 6.13 -5.24 -7.58
C VAL A 201 6.49 -6.32 -8.58
N SER A 202 5.56 -7.23 -8.83
CA SER A 202 5.68 -8.19 -9.90
C SER A 202 4.70 -7.81 -11.02
N VAL A 203 5.25 -7.35 -12.13
CA VAL A 203 4.45 -7.04 -13.31
C VAL A 203 4.06 -8.36 -13.97
N MET A 204 2.77 -8.61 -14.10
CA MET A 204 2.28 -9.63 -15.03
C MET A 204 2.65 -9.18 -16.45
N GLY A 205 3.87 -9.54 -16.85
CA GLY A 205 4.46 -9.15 -18.10
C GLY A 205 3.69 -9.71 -19.29
N VAL A 206 3.61 -8.90 -20.29
CA VAL A 206 3.33 -9.19 -21.69
C VAL A 206 4.06 -10.48 -22.07
N THR A 207 3.34 -11.55 -22.42
CA THR A 207 3.85 -12.77 -23.06
C THR A 207 4.80 -13.66 -22.20
N GLY A 208 4.25 -14.43 -21.28
CA GLY A 208 4.97 -15.54 -20.65
C GLY A 208 4.01 -16.43 -19.86
N ALA A 209 4.28 -17.72 -19.80
CA ALA A 209 3.47 -18.67 -19.06
C ALA A 209 3.34 -18.23 -17.59
N ARG A 210 2.17 -18.43 -16.99
CA ARG A 210 1.82 -18.10 -15.58
C ARG A 210 2.89 -18.57 -14.57
N THR A 211 3.54 -19.69 -14.84
CA THR A 211 4.63 -20.27 -14.06
C THR A 211 5.88 -19.40 -13.99
N SER A 212 6.25 -18.70 -15.08
CA SER A 212 7.45 -17.85 -15.11
C SER A 212 7.29 -16.56 -14.29
N VAL A 213 6.08 -16.07 -14.14
CA VAL A 213 5.79 -14.84 -13.37
C VAL A 213 5.78 -15.12 -11.88
N SER A 214 5.22 -16.26 -11.46
CA SER A 214 5.25 -16.71 -10.06
C SER A 214 6.68 -17.01 -9.58
N GLU A 215 7.51 -17.63 -10.40
CA GLU A 215 8.93 -17.88 -10.10
C GLU A 215 9.73 -16.57 -9.97
N ALA A 216 9.51 -15.60 -10.85
CA ALA A 216 10.15 -14.30 -10.77
C ALA A 216 9.76 -13.53 -9.49
N ALA A 217 8.49 -13.59 -9.09
CA ALA A 217 8.03 -13.00 -7.83
C ALA A 217 8.65 -13.69 -6.61
N ARG A 218 8.76 -15.02 -6.62
CA ARG A 218 9.40 -15.80 -5.57
C ARG A 218 10.89 -15.43 -5.43
N THR A 219 11.59 -15.29 -6.54
CA THR A 219 12.99 -14.84 -6.58
C THR A 219 13.12 -13.42 -6.00
N LEU A 220 12.30 -12.48 -6.44
CA LEU A 220 12.32 -11.11 -5.93
C LEU A 220 12.09 -11.05 -4.41
N VAL A 221 11.12 -11.80 -3.89
CA VAL A 221 10.87 -11.88 -2.44
C VAL A 221 12.08 -12.44 -1.70
N ALA A 222 12.70 -13.49 -2.22
CA ALA A 222 13.92 -14.08 -1.64
C ALA A 222 15.07 -13.06 -1.61
N ASP A 223 15.28 -12.32 -2.69
CA ASP A 223 16.31 -11.29 -2.80
C ASP A 223 16.04 -10.10 -1.85
N ILE A 224 14.80 -9.66 -1.72
CA ILE A 224 14.38 -8.64 -0.76
C ILE A 224 14.68 -9.08 0.68
N LYS A 225 14.34 -10.31 1.04
CA LYS A 225 14.61 -10.86 2.37
C LYS A 225 16.11 -11.04 2.61
N ALA A 226 16.85 -11.50 1.61
CA ALA A 226 18.32 -11.62 1.67
C ALA A 226 19.00 -10.25 1.82
N ALA A 227 18.41 -9.19 1.28
CA ALA A 227 18.86 -7.81 1.44
C ALA A 227 18.58 -7.23 2.83
N GLY A 228 17.91 -7.97 3.72
CA GLY A 228 17.67 -7.62 5.12
C GLY A 228 16.29 -7.05 5.42
N ALA A 229 15.35 -7.05 4.47
CA ALA A 229 13.97 -6.68 4.75
C ALA A 229 13.32 -7.73 5.67
N PRO A 230 12.63 -7.31 6.75
CA PRO A 230 11.97 -8.26 7.65
C PRO A 230 10.78 -8.95 6.98
N ARG A 231 10.11 -8.27 6.06
CA ARG A 231 8.91 -8.77 5.36
C ARG A 231 8.81 -8.22 3.95
N ALA A 232 8.24 -9.03 3.05
CA ALA A 232 7.93 -8.65 1.67
C ALA A 232 6.50 -9.07 1.31
N CYS A 233 5.70 -8.12 0.82
CA CYS A 233 4.33 -8.36 0.35
C CYS A 233 4.26 -8.23 -1.18
N VAL A 234 3.48 -9.08 -1.82
CA VAL A 234 3.44 -9.20 -3.29
C VAL A 234 2.11 -8.76 -3.86
N GLY A 235 2.16 -7.87 -4.86
CA GLY A 235 1.03 -7.52 -5.72
C GLY A 235 1.21 -8.12 -7.12
N LEU A 236 0.42 -9.14 -7.48
CA LEU A 236 0.62 -9.95 -8.69
C LEU A 236 -0.69 -10.26 -9.44
N GLY A 237 -1.62 -9.33 -9.53
CA GLY A 237 -2.88 -9.58 -10.25
C GLY A 237 -3.71 -10.73 -9.64
N VAL A 238 -3.64 -10.88 -8.33
CA VAL A 238 -4.35 -11.88 -7.53
C VAL A 238 -5.86 -11.70 -7.67
N SER A 239 -6.58 -12.79 -7.86
CA SER A 239 -8.04 -12.75 -8.05
C SER A 239 -8.78 -13.98 -7.48
N THR A 240 -8.07 -14.96 -6.96
CA THR A 240 -8.64 -16.20 -6.41
C THR A 240 -7.93 -16.61 -5.13
N ARG A 241 -8.60 -17.43 -4.30
CA ARG A 241 -8.01 -18.03 -3.10
C ARG A 241 -6.74 -18.82 -3.42
N ALA A 242 -6.76 -19.61 -4.49
CA ALA A 242 -5.58 -20.38 -4.91
C ALA A 242 -4.35 -19.50 -5.19
N HIS A 243 -4.54 -18.30 -5.75
CA HIS A 243 -3.44 -17.35 -5.92
C HIS A 243 -2.93 -16.81 -4.58
N VAL A 244 -3.83 -16.58 -3.61
CA VAL A 244 -3.44 -16.14 -2.26
C VAL A 244 -2.62 -17.21 -1.57
N GLU A 245 -3.00 -18.48 -1.68
CA GLU A 245 -2.28 -19.61 -1.10
C GLU A 245 -0.91 -19.79 -1.75
N GLU A 246 -0.84 -19.82 -3.09
CA GLU A 246 0.40 -19.96 -3.84
C GLU A 246 1.44 -18.89 -3.47
N ILE A 247 1.01 -17.61 -3.44
CA ILE A 247 1.90 -16.49 -3.09
C ILE A 247 2.25 -16.53 -1.60
N GLY A 248 1.30 -16.91 -0.76
CA GLY A 248 1.47 -17.05 0.68
C GLY A 248 2.51 -18.09 1.11
N GLU A 249 2.91 -19.02 0.22
CA GLU A 249 3.99 -19.95 0.49
C GLU A 249 5.36 -19.27 0.63
N TYR A 250 5.56 -18.09 0.04
CA TYR A 250 6.86 -17.42 0.01
C TYR A 250 6.85 -15.95 0.41
N ALA A 251 5.70 -15.29 0.35
CA ALA A 251 5.51 -13.88 0.73
C ALA A 251 4.82 -13.74 2.10
N ASP A 252 5.08 -12.65 2.80
CA ASP A 252 4.48 -12.36 4.11
C ASP A 252 3.08 -11.72 3.99
N GLY A 253 2.75 -11.21 2.80
CA GLY A 253 1.44 -10.65 2.49
C GLY A 253 1.13 -10.71 1.00
N VAL A 254 -0.17 -10.79 0.69
CA VAL A 254 -0.71 -10.88 -0.67
C VAL A 254 -1.62 -9.70 -0.92
N ILE A 255 -1.30 -8.89 -1.93
CA ILE A 255 -2.01 -7.65 -2.25
C ILE A 255 -2.98 -7.90 -3.41
N VAL A 256 -4.25 -7.59 -3.17
CA VAL A 256 -5.34 -7.76 -4.13
C VAL A 256 -5.95 -6.40 -4.44
N GLY A 257 -5.80 -5.91 -5.66
CA GLY A 257 -6.35 -4.61 -6.08
C GLY A 257 -7.43 -4.77 -7.14
N THR A 258 -7.01 -5.03 -8.37
CA THR A 258 -7.88 -5.01 -9.56
C THR A 258 -9.16 -5.87 -9.40
N ALA A 259 -9.07 -7.02 -8.74
CA ALA A 259 -10.23 -7.89 -8.52
C ALA A 259 -11.27 -7.24 -7.60
N LEU A 260 -10.82 -6.62 -6.51
CA LEU A 260 -11.70 -5.91 -5.55
C LEU A 260 -12.33 -4.66 -6.18
N VAL A 261 -11.55 -3.87 -6.95
CA VAL A 261 -12.07 -2.70 -7.67
C VAL A 261 -13.13 -3.12 -8.71
N LYS A 262 -12.93 -4.23 -9.42
CA LYS A 262 -13.94 -4.79 -10.34
C LYS A 262 -15.19 -5.26 -9.59
N ALA A 263 -15.04 -5.94 -8.46
CA ALA A 263 -16.15 -6.37 -7.62
C ALA A 263 -16.97 -5.17 -7.15
N LEU A 264 -16.32 -4.12 -6.66
CA LEU A 264 -16.99 -2.88 -6.27
C LEU A 264 -17.74 -2.24 -7.44
N ALA A 265 -17.11 -2.15 -8.62
CA ALA A 265 -17.71 -1.56 -9.81
C ALA A 265 -18.95 -2.33 -10.33
N SER A 266 -19.00 -3.65 -10.15
CA SER A 266 -20.05 -4.50 -10.74
C SER A 266 -21.14 -4.91 -9.76
N GLY A 267 -20.86 -5.00 -8.47
CA GLY A 267 -21.78 -5.50 -7.46
C GLY A 267 -21.72 -4.79 -6.11
N GLY A 268 -21.08 -3.62 -6.06
CA GLY A 268 -21.04 -2.78 -4.88
C GLY A 268 -20.36 -3.42 -3.68
N VAL A 269 -20.68 -2.91 -2.50
CA VAL A 269 -20.11 -3.32 -1.21
C VAL A 269 -20.28 -4.82 -0.93
N GLU A 270 -21.43 -5.39 -1.27
CA GLU A 270 -21.71 -6.81 -1.06
C GLU A 270 -20.80 -7.73 -1.87
N ALA A 271 -20.50 -7.36 -3.12
CA ALA A 271 -19.58 -8.11 -3.96
C ALA A 271 -18.13 -8.04 -3.42
N VAL A 272 -17.71 -6.92 -2.85
CA VAL A 272 -16.43 -6.80 -2.16
C VAL A 272 -16.39 -7.70 -0.93
N ALA A 273 -17.43 -7.68 -0.09
CA ALA A 273 -17.53 -8.54 1.09
C ALA A 273 -17.44 -10.02 0.72
N LYS A 274 -18.18 -10.43 -0.29
CA LYS A 274 -18.19 -11.82 -0.79
C LYS A 274 -16.81 -12.24 -1.28
N LEU A 275 -16.20 -11.46 -2.20
CA LEU A 275 -14.89 -11.77 -2.74
C LEU A 275 -13.82 -11.82 -1.63
N THR A 276 -13.93 -10.94 -0.64
CA THR A 276 -12.98 -10.93 0.49
C THR A 276 -13.06 -12.21 1.30
N ARG A 277 -14.28 -12.72 1.61
CA ARG A 277 -14.43 -14.00 2.30
C ARG A 277 -13.83 -15.15 1.50
N GLU A 278 -14.08 -15.19 0.19
CA GLU A 278 -13.48 -16.18 -0.70
C GLU A 278 -11.96 -16.14 -0.67
N LEU A 279 -11.35 -14.95 -0.81
CA LEU A 279 -9.91 -14.77 -0.77
C LEU A 279 -9.32 -15.14 0.60
N ALA A 280 -10.00 -14.80 1.70
CA ALA A 280 -9.56 -15.11 3.06
C ALA A 280 -9.76 -16.58 3.45
N GLY A 281 -10.46 -17.38 2.62
CA GLY A 281 -10.83 -18.77 2.96
C GLY A 281 -11.83 -18.86 4.12
N ARG A 282 -12.72 -17.87 4.22
CA ARG A 282 -13.80 -17.78 5.23
C ARG A 282 -15.18 -18.08 4.64
N GLU A 283 -15.22 -18.93 3.64
CA GLU A 283 -16.49 -19.45 3.14
C GLU A 283 -17.12 -20.34 4.21
N GLY A 284 -18.22 -19.86 4.79
CA GLY A 284 -19.06 -20.59 5.73
C GLY A 284 -20.14 -21.38 5.00
#